data_4ed21aae2d09aa64f6786c6ea8f466e1
#
_entry.id   4ed21aae2d09aa64f6786c6ea8f466e1
#
_cell.length_a   1.000
_cell.length_b   1.000
_cell.length_c   1.000
_cell.angle_alpha   90.00
_cell.angle_beta   90.00
_cell.angle_gamma   90.00
#
_symmetry.space_group_name_H-M   'P 1'
#
loop_
_entity.id
_entity.type
_entity.pdbx_description
1 polymer ?
#
loop_
_entity_poly.entity_id
_entity_poly.type
_entity_poly.pdbx_seq_one_letter_code
_entity_poly.pdbx_strand_id
1 'polypeptide(L)'
;MNRRMICRVLGLILVCEAALLILPTVAGLCYGESVTHFLITIALSGLLGFLLTRIKPYSDVIYAKDGFVVVSLGWVLMSMIGALPFVLSGDIPNYIDALFETVSGFTTTGASILEDVEGLSRGCMFWRSFTHWIGGMGVLVFIMAVLPMSGEHSMHIMRAEVPGPTVGKLVPRLRQTAKILYMIYIAMTLLEMLLLLLGGMSFYDALLHAFATAGTGGFSTKSASIAAFDSLYLEMVIAVFMVLFGVNFNLYFLLLIGRWKDALKSEELHWYLGIIAASVMAIALGISKMYGGFAIGLRHAFFYVASITSSTGFGTVDFVTWPEYCKWIIVMLMFCGACAGSTGGGIKTSRVIILFKNVACEIRQMIHPRTVTRVQLDGKRVDTDGLKAVSTFFTSFMLLLITGSFLVSLDGYDMATNFSAVLSSLSNIGPGMSLIGPTGNYNIFSYGSKLVLTVMMLIGRLEIFPILILFSPSTWKK
;
A
#
# COMPACT_ATOMS: atom_id res chain seq x y z
N MET A 1 9.27 -13.31 -25.00
CA MET A 1 9.73 -12.59 -23.80
C MET A 1 11.09 -11.94 -24.07
N ASN A 2 11.20 -10.64 -23.91
CA ASN A 2 12.44 -9.87 -24.14
C ASN A 2 13.30 -9.82 -22.87
N ARG A 3 13.98 -10.95 -22.55
CA ARG A 3 14.79 -11.08 -21.32
C ARG A 3 15.84 -9.98 -21.15
N ARG A 4 16.48 -9.53 -22.25
CA ARG A 4 17.50 -8.47 -22.19
C ARG A 4 16.91 -7.13 -21.80
N MET A 5 15.69 -6.82 -22.31
CA MET A 5 14.97 -5.60 -21.94
C MET A 5 14.54 -5.65 -20.46
N ILE A 6 14.05 -6.80 -19.98
CA ILE A 6 13.74 -7.01 -18.57
C ILE A 6 14.96 -6.73 -17.69
N CYS A 7 16.11 -7.34 -17.99
CA CYS A 7 17.35 -7.08 -17.23
C CYS A 7 17.75 -5.61 -17.24
N ARG A 8 17.64 -4.93 -18.38
CA ARG A 8 17.94 -3.50 -18.46
C ARG A 8 17.04 -2.65 -17.58
N VAL A 9 15.73 -2.91 -17.58
CA VAL A 9 14.78 -2.16 -16.75
C VAL A 9 15.00 -2.44 -15.26
N LEU A 10 15.26 -3.71 -14.89
CA LEU A 10 15.65 -4.06 -13.52
C LEU A 10 16.94 -3.34 -13.09
N GLY A 11 17.91 -3.23 -13.99
CA GLY A 11 19.11 -2.44 -13.74
C GLY A 11 18.82 -0.96 -13.48
N LEU A 12 17.89 -0.34 -14.21
CA LEU A 12 17.47 1.04 -13.97
C LEU A 12 16.77 1.20 -12.61
N ILE A 13 15.98 0.21 -12.21
CA ILE A 13 15.33 0.19 -10.88
C ILE A 13 16.39 0.22 -9.78
N LEU A 14 17.42 -0.62 -9.88
CA LEU A 14 18.51 -0.67 -8.90
C LEU A 14 19.35 0.62 -8.85
N VAL A 15 19.62 1.23 -10.00
CA VAL A 15 20.30 2.54 -10.03
C VAL A 15 19.45 3.62 -9.33
N CYS A 16 18.13 3.61 -9.54
CA CYS A 16 17.24 4.50 -8.84
C CYS A 16 17.21 4.24 -7.33
N GLU A 17 17.20 2.98 -6.90
CA GLU A 17 17.27 2.61 -5.49
C GLU A 17 18.58 3.09 -4.85
N ALA A 18 19.71 2.92 -5.53
CA ALA A 18 21.01 3.45 -5.07
C ALA A 18 20.98 4.97 -4.89
N ALA A 19 20.32 5.70 -5.79
CA ALA A 19 20.15 7.15 -5.66
C ALA A 19 19.22 7.53 -4.48
N LEU A 20 18.15 6.77 -4.26
CA LEU A 20 17.22 7.01 -3.14
C LEU A 20 17.86 6.73 -1.78
N LEU A 21 18.77 5.77 -1.68
CA LEU A 21 19.52 5.46 -0.46
C LEU A 21 20.49 6.59 -0.03
N ILE A 22 20.76 7.58 -0.88
CA ILE A 22 21.54 8.78 -0.49
C ILE A 22 20.81 9.57 0.59
N LEU A 23 19.48 9.65 0.56
CA LEU A 23 18.71 10.44 1.55
C LEU A 23 18.82 9.88 2.97
N PRO A 24 18.60 8.58 3.25
CA PRO A 24 18.83 8.02 4.58
C PRO A 24 20.31 8.07 4.99
N THR A 25 21.25 7.99 4.05
CA THR A 25 22.68 8.20 4.32
C THR A 25 22.95 9.61 4.87
N VAL A 26 22.38 10.64 4.21
CA VAL A 26 22.48 12.03 4.69
C VAL A 26 21.81 12.18 6.05
N ALA A 27 20.64 11.57 6.26
CA ALA A 27 19.97 11.60 7.56
C ALA A 27 20.87 11.00 8.66
N GLY A 28 21.44 9.81 8.47
CA GLY A 28 22.39 9.22 9.43
C GLY A 28 23.60 10.11 9.72
N LEU A 29 24.19 10.70 8.68
CA LEU A 29 25.31 11.66 8.86
C LEU A 29 24.93 12.89 9.69
N CYS A 30 23.73 13.45 9.49
CA CYS A 30 23.24 14.59 10.28
C CYS A 30 23.12 14.28 11.78
N TYR A 31 22.88 13.01 12.13
CA TYR A 31 22.81 12.53 13.52
C TYR A 31 24.13 11.95 14.03
N GLY A 32 25.21 11.99 13.24
CA GLY A 32 26.53 11.50 13.63
C GLY A 32 26.65 9.97 13.68
N GLU A 33 25.76 9.26 12.99
CA GLU A 33 25.78 7.79 12.95
C GLU A 33 26.74 7.26 11.88
N SER A 34 27.19 6.01 12.05
CA SER A 34 27.93 5.30 11.01
C SER A 34 27.01 5.03 9.81
N VAL A 35 27.43 5.38 8.62
CA VAL A 35 26.67 5.20 7.37
C VAL A 35 27.29 4.16 6.44
N THR A 36 28.27 3.39 6.92
CA THR A 36 29.00 2.40 6.14
C THR A 36 28.08 1.37 5.48
N HIS A 37 27.05 0.93 6.19
CA HIS A 37 26.05 -0.01 5.70
C HIS A 37 25.26 0.55 4.50
N PHE A 38 24.90 1.84 4.51
CA PHE A 38 24.28 2.49 3.35
C PHE A 38 25.25 2.60 2.17
N LEU A 39 26.49 3.01 2.40
CA LEU A 39 27.49 3.14 1.33
C LEU A 39 27.76 1.79 0.64
N ILE A 40 27.86 0.70 1.41
CA ILE A 40 28.01 -0.67 0.85
C ILE A 40 26.79 -1.02 0.00
N THR A 41 25.57 -0.77 0.49
CA THR A 41 24.35 -1.07 -0.25
C THR A 41 24.21 -0.22 -1.52
N ILE A 42 24.55 1.07 -1.46
CA ILE A 42 24.59 1.97 -2.63
C ILE A 42 25.58 1.44 -3.67
N ALA A 43 26.78 1.08 -3.25
CA ALA A 43 27.80 0.55 -4.16
C ALA A 43 27.35 -0.77 -4.81
N LEU A 44 26.76 -1.70 -4.04
CA LEU A 44 26.25 -2.98 -4.53
C LEU A 44 25.09 -2.77 -5.51
N SER A 45 24.06 -2.01 -5.12
CA SER A 45 22.89 -1.72 -5.95
C SER A 45 23.28 -0.95 -7.22
N GLY A 46 24.16 0.06 -7.08
CA GLY A 46 24.67 0.83 -8.21
C GLY A 46 25.49 0.01 -9.18
N LEU A 47 26.40 -0.85 -8.69
CA LEU A 47 27.22 -1.72 -9.53
C LEU A 47 26.35 -2.75 -10.26
N LEU A 48 25.48 -3.47 -9.56
CA LEU A 48 24.57 -4.44 -10.17
C LEU A 48 23.65 -3.75 -11.18
N GLY A 49 23.09 -2.61 -10.82
CA GLY A 49 22.24 -1.82 -11.70
C GLY A 49 22.97 -1.35 -12.94
N PHE A 50 24.19 -0.84 -12.81
CA PHE A 50 25.04 -0.44 -13.94
C PHE A 50 25.36 -1.62 -14.87
N LEU A 51 25.73 -2.77 -14.34
CA LEU A 51 26.04 -3.97 -15.14
C LEU A 51 24.80 -4.43 -15.93
N LEU A 52 23.63 -4.45 -15.30
CA LEU A 52 22.37 -4.84 -15.95
C LEU A 52 21.94 -3.84 -17.04
N THR A 53 22.16 -2.55 -16.85
CA THR A 53 21.82 -1.52 -17.85
C THR A 53 22.70 -1.58 -19.10
N ARG A 54 23.92 -2.16 -19.02
CA ARG A 54 24.81 -2.38 -20.17
C ARG A 54 24.33 -3.46 -21.13
N ILE A 55 23.38 -4.29 -20.71
CA ILE A 55 22.80 -5.32 -21.57
C ILE A 55 21.95 -4.65 -22.66
N LYS A 56 22.43 -4.68 -23.91
CA LYS A 56 21.70 -4.12 -25.05
C LYS A 56 20.49 -5.00 -25.40
N PRO A 57 19.26 -4.47 -25.41
CA PRO A 57 18.08 -5.22 -25.84
C PRO A 57 18.11 -5.47 -27.36
N TYR A 58 17.49 -6.55 -27.82
CA TYR A 58 17.32 -6.82 -29.24
C TYR A 58 16.27 -5.92 -29.90
N SER A 59 15.30 -5.46 -29.09
CA SER A 59 14.17 -4.63 -29.50
C SER A 59 13.73 -3.80 -28.29
N ASP A 60 13.30 -2.58 -28.52
CA ASP A 60 12.77 -1.70 -27.48
C ASP A 60 11.30 -2.01 -27.16
N VAL A 61 10.70 -3.03 -27.82
CA VAL A 61 9.30 -3.42 -27.60
C VAL A 61 9.15 -4.18 -26.29
N ILE A 62 8.25 -3.69 -25.41
CA ILE A 62 7.84 -4.34 -24.18
C ILE A 62 6.38 -4.80 -24.36
N TYR A 63 6.13 -6.11 -24.29
CA TYR A 63 4.78 -6.65 -24.29
C TYR A 63 4.18 -6.61 -22.87
N ALA A 64 2.85 -6.72 -22.77
CA ALA A 64 2.16 -6.74 -21.47
C ALA A 64 2.73 -7.80 -20.51
N LYS A 65 3.06 -9.00 -21.04
CA LYS A 65 3.70 -10.08 -20.29
C LYS A 65 5.06 -9.66 -19.72
N ASP A 66 5.88 -8.98 -20.51
CA ASP A 66 7.21 -8.50 -20.07
C ASP A 66 7.05 -7.42 -18.98
N GLY A 67 6.01 -6.56 -19.10
CA GLY A 67 5.66 -5.56 -18.10
C GLY A 67 5.35 -6.17 -16.74
N PHE A 68 4.49 -7.19 -16.68
CA PHE A 68 4.16 -7.88 -15.43
C PHE A 68 5.40 -8.53 -14.78
N VAL A 69 6.27 -9.16 -15.58
CA VAL A 69 7.50 -9.77 -15.08
C VAL A 69 8.46 -8.70 -14.52
N VAL A 70 8.63 -7.57 -15.22
CA VAL A 70 9.48 -6.45 -14.75
C VAL A 70 8.97 -5.89 -13.43
N VAL A 71 7.66 -5.64 -13.33
CA VAL A 71 7.05 -5.12 -12.10
C VAL A 71 7.34 -6.08 -10.94
N SER A 72 6.95 -7.33 -11.08
CA SER A 72 7.06 -8.31 -9.99
C SER A 72 8.50 -8.57 -9.56
N LEU A 73 9.41 -8.78 -10.52
CA LEU A 73 10.84 -8.98 -10.21
C LEU A 73 11.49 -7.72 -9.66
N GLY A 74 11.06 -6.54 -10.13
CA GLY A 74 11.56 -5.26 -9.63
C GLY A 74 11.26 -5.07 -8.14
N TRP A 75 10.02 -5.32 -7.73
CA TRP A 75 9.62 -5.24 -6.33
C TRP A 75 10.37 -6.24 -5.44
N VAL A 76 10.51 -7.49 -5.89
CA VAL A 76 11.27 -8.50 -5.16
C VAL A 76 12.74 -8.09 -5.04
N LEU A 77 13.37 -7.67 -6.14
CA LEU A 77 14.80 -7.32 -6.16
C LEU A 77 15.10 -6.09 -5.31
N MET A 78 14.29 -5.03 -5.40
CA MET A 78 14.41 -3.86 -4.52
C MET A 78 14.27 -4.23 -3.06
N SER A 79 13.27 -5.05 -2.71
CA SER A 79 13.07 -5.45 -1.32
C SER A 79 14.25 -6.26 -0.80
N MET A 80 14.83 -7.13 -1.63
CA MET A 80 16.01 -7.92 -1.24
C MET A 80 17.26 -7.06 -0.99
N ILE A 81 17.49 -6.04 -1.80
CA ILE A 81 18.63 -5.13 -1.65
C ILE A 81 18.36 -4.09 -0.56
N GLY A 82 17.14 -3.55 -0.53
CA GLY A 82 16.71 -2.58 0.48
C GLY A 82 16.68 -3.13 1.92
N ALA A 83 16.74 -4.46 2.10
CA ALA A 83 16.90 -5.10 3.41
C ALA A 83 18.35 -5.06 3.93
N LEU A 84 19.34 -4.91 3.04
CA LEU A 84 20.75 -4.96 3.42
C LEU A 84 21.17 -3.87 4.43
N PRO A 85 20.70 -2.61 4.34
CA PRO A 85 21.05 -1.61 5.34
C PRO A 85 20.73 -2.05 6.76
N PHE A 86 19.57 -2.68 7.01
CA PHE A 86 19.16 -3.16 8.32
C PHE A 86 20.02 -4.28 8.86
N VAL A 87 20.44 -5.20 7.99
CA VAL A 87 21.33 -6.32 8.36
C VAL A 87 22.75 -5.83 8.63
N LEU A 88 23.28 -4.98 7.74
CA LEU A 88 24.66 -4.49 7.82
C LEU A 88 24.87 -3.48 8.95
N SER A 89 23.84 -2.75 9.36
CA SER A 89 23.88 -1.89 10.55
C SER A 89 23.86 -2.69 11.85
N GLY A 90 23.27 -3.90 11.82
CA GLY A 90 22.98 -4.71 12.99
C GLY A 90 21.66 -4.37 13.66
N ASP A 91 20.88 -3.40 13.15
CA ASP A 91 19.57 -3.02 13.68
C ASP A 91 18.56 -4.18 13.57
N ILE A 92 18.60 -4.95 12.46
CA ILE A 92 17.84 -6.19 12.27
C ILE A 92 18.82 -7.27 11.75
N PRO A 93 19.45 -8.04 12.64
CA PRO A 93 20.55 -8.94 12.26
C PRO A 93 20.11 -10.09 11.35
N ASN A 94 18.87 -10.55 11.47
CA ASN A 94 18.36 -11.64 10.66
C ASN A 94 17.84 -11.13 9.31
N TYR A 95 18.34 -11.72 8.21
CA TYR A 95 17.97 -11.30 6.86
C TYR A 95 16.48 -11.51 6.53
N ILE A 96 15.85 -12.58 7.05
CA ILE A 96 14.42 -12.85 6.81
C ILE A 96 13.57 -11.78 7.49
N ASP A 97 13.92 -11.38 8.70
CA ASP A 97 13.26 -10.32 9.44
C ASP A 97 13.47 -8.96 8.77
N ALA A 98 14.68 -8.64 8.33
CA ALA A 98 14.98 -7.44 7.56
C ALA A 98 14.23 -7.39 6.23
N LEU A 99 14.12 -8.54 5.54
CA LEU A 99 13.34 -8.67 4.31
C LEU A 99 11.85 -8.44 4.56
N PHE A 100 11.29 -9.03 5.64
CA PHE A 100 9.90 -8.83 6.05
C PHE A 100 9.62 -7.33 6.28
N GLU A 101 10.46 -6.66 7.08
CA GLU A 101 10.32 -5.23 7.40
C GLU A 101 10.43 -4.37 6.14
N THR A 102 11.37 -4.68 5.25
CA THR A 102 11.58 -3.93 4.00
C THR A 102 10.44 -4.15 3.01
N VAL A 103 9.95 -5.39 2.85
CA VAL A 103 8.78 -5.67 2.01
C VAL A 103 7.55 -4.98 2.58
N SER A 104 7.34 -5.04 3.90
CA SER A 104 6.29 -4.29 4.56
C SER A 104 6.41 -2.78 4.30
N GLY A 105 7.63 -2.25 4.28
CA GLY A 105 7.92 -0.88 3.91
C GLY A 105 7.52 -0.55 2.48
N PHE A 106 8.08 -1.21 1.50
CA PHE A 106 7.80 -0.94 0.09
C PHE A 106 6.36 -1.24 -0.32
N THR A 107 5.76 -2.32 0.19
CA THR A 107 4.34 -2.64 -0.08
C THR A 107 3.36 -1.79 0.71
N THR A 108 3.89 -0.87 1.52
CA THR A 108 3.09 0.03 2.37
C THR A 108 2.12 -0.73 3.29
N THR A 109 2.56 -1.88 3.81
CA THR A 109 1.75 -2.71 4.69
C THR A 109 1.80 -2.22 6.13
N GLY A 110 2.99 -1.81 6.62
CA GLY A 110 3.14 -1.35 8.01
C GLY A 110 3.19 -2.46 9.07
N ALA A 111 3.19 -3.72 8.65
CA ALA A 111 3.46 -4.84 9.56
C ALA A 111 4.92 -4.83 10.00
N SER A 112 5.20 -4.90 11.28
CA SER A 112 6.56 -4.80 11.82
C SER A 112 6.92 -6.01 12.67
N ILE A 113 8.20 -6.43 12.57
CA ILE A 113 8.80 -7.43 13.46
C ILE A 113 9.50 -6.79 14.66
N LEU A 114 9.60 -5.47 14.68
CA LEU A 114 10.34 -4.75 15.72
C LEU A 114 9.52 -4.67 17.01
N GLU A 115 10.13 -5.09 18.12
CA GLU A 115 9.56 -4.92 19.46
C GLU A 115 9.83 -3.52 20.00
N ASP A 116 11.02 -3.00 19.74
CA ASP A 116 11.42 -1.62 20.04
C ASP A 116 11.80 -0.89 18.76
N VAL A 117 10.89 -0.04 18.30
CA VAL A 117 11.09 0.78 17.11
C VAL A 117 12.07 1.93 17.38
N GLU A 118 12.09 2.43 18.62
CA GLU A 118 12.91 3.60 19.00
C GLU A 118 14.40 3.26 19.10
N GLY A 119 14.74 1.98 19.23
CA GLY A 119 16.12 1.47 19.22
C GLY A 119 16.80 1.50 17.86
N LEU A 120 16.07 1.68 16.75
CA LEU A 120 16.68 1.78 15.42
C LEU A 120 17.55 3.03 15.28
N SER A 121 18.64 2.90 14.51
CA SER A 121 19.43 4.06 14.08
C SER A 121 18.57 5.03 13.25
N ARG A 122 18.85 6.33 13.34
CA ARG A 122 18.08 7.39 12.65
C ARG A 122 18.11 7.21 11.14
N GLY A 123 19.25 6.77 10.58
CA GLY A 123 19.36 6.46 9.17
C GLY A 123 18.43 5.32 8.74
N CYS A 124 18.42 4.20 9.48
CA CYS A 124 17.55 3.05 9.20
C CYS A 124 16.08 3.38 9.45
N MET A 125 15.74 4.15 10.48
CA MET A 125 14.39 4.65 10.72
C MET A 125 13.90 5.53 9.55
N PHE A 126 14.76 6.40 9.04
CA PHE A 126 14.46 7.21 7.85
C PHE A 126 14.18 6.29 6.64
N TRP A 127 15.06 5.33 6.37
CA TRP A 127 14.89 4.39 5.26
C TRP A 127 13.58 3.61 5.38
N ARG A 128 13.26 3.10 6.55
CA ARG A 128 12.02 2.39 6.87
C ARG A 128 10.78 3.21 6.48
N SER A 129 10.67 4.45 6.93
CA SER A 129 9.52 5.32 6.61
C SER A 129 9.54 5.81 5.16
N PHE A 130 10.73 6.02 4.59
CA PHE A 130 10.89 6.46 3.21
C PHE A 130 10.50 5.38 2.19
N THR A 131 10.68 4.08 2.53
CA THR A 131 10.16 2.99 1.68
C THR A 131 8.64 3.06 1.51
N HIS A 132 7.87 3.49 2.54
CA HIS A 132 6.44 3.74 2.40
C HIS A 132 6.13 4.84 1.38
N TRP A 133 6.87 5.95 1.45
CA TRP A 133 6.66 7.06 0.53
C TRP A 133 6.97 6.68 -0.93
N ILE A 134 8.04 5.91 -1.17
CA ILE A 134 8.39 5.37 -2.48
C ILE A 134 7.32 4.37 -2.95
N GLY A 135 6.91 3.46 -2.06
CA GLY A 135 5.95 2.40 -2.36
C GLY A 135 4.53 2.93 -2.63
N GLY A 136 4.12 4.03 -1.97
CA GLY A 136 2.77 4.57 -2.05
C GLY A 136 2.30 4.91 -3.47
N MET A 137 3.13 5.60 -4.24
CA MET A 137 2.82 5.93 -5.64
C MET A 137 3.33 4.91 -6.66
N GLY A 138 3.96 3.82 -6.18
CA GLY A 138 4.54 2.80 -7.02
C GLY A 138 5.89 3.22 -7.64
N VAL A 139 6.85 2.33 -7.51
CA VAL A 139 8.24 2.56 -7.92
C VAL A 139 8.35 2.78 -9.43
N LEU A 140 7.60 2.01 -10.22
CA LEU A 140 7.68 2.11 -11.67
C LEU A 140 6.99 3.35 -12.22
N VAL A 141 5.93 3.84 -11.58
CA VAL A 141 5.33 5.14 -11.91
C VAL A 141 6.33 6.26 -11.65
N PHE A 142 7.10 6.17 -10.56
CA PHE A 142 8.21 7.09 -10.29
C PHE A 142 9.28 7.04 -11.40
N ILE A 143 9.74 5.84 -11.76
CA ILE A 143 10.73 5.66 -12.82
C ILE A 143 10.23 6.20 -14.16
N MET A 144 8.96 5.96 -14.52
CA MET A 144 8.35 6.50 -15.74
C MET A 144 8.23 8.04 -15.73
N ALA A 145 8.02 8.64 -14.56
CA ALA A 145 7.96 10.09 -14.43
C ALA A 145 9.33 10.75 -14.65
N VAL A 146 10.39 10.09 -14.16
CA VAL A 146 11.78 10.62 -14.17
C VAL A 146 12.52 10.24 -15.45
N LEU A 147 12.45 8.98 -15.90
CA LEU A 147 13.22 8.50 -17.05
C LEU A 147 12.48 8.69 -18.38
N PRO A 148 13.19 9.02 -19.46
CA PRO A 148 12.61 9.16 -20.80
C PRO A 148 12.36 7.78 -21.43
N MET A 149 11.37 7.04 -20.96
CA MET A 149 10.90 5.84 -21.63
C MET A 149 9.92 6.25 -22.74
N SER A 150 10.27 6.04 -24.00
CA SER A 150 9.48 6.45 -25.16
C SER A 150 8.57 5.33 -25.66
N GLY A 151 7.32 5.68 -26.07
CA GLY A 151 6.43 4.82 -26.82
C GLY A 151 5.24 4.23 -26.06
N GLU A 152 4.40 3.47 -26.78
CA GLU A 152 3.22 2.74 -26.26
C GLU A 152 3.57 1.71 -25.15
N HIS A 153 4.82 1.42 -25.00
CA HIS A 153 5.43 0.41 -24.14
C HIS A 153 5.33 0.75 -22.64
N SER A 154 5.36 2.04 -22.30
CA SER A 154 5.16 2.52 -20.92
C SER A 154 3.74 2.27 -20.42
N MET A 155 2.75 2.11 -21.33
CA MET A 155 1.37 1.84 -20.95
C MET A 155 1.18 0.46 -20.28
N HIS A 156 1.91 -0.56 -20.73
CA HIS A 156 1.81 -1.90 -20.15
C HIS A 156 2.38 -1.97 -18.75
N ILE A 157 3.48 -1.26 -18.48
CA ILE A 157 4.09 -1.16 -17.15
C ILE A 157 3.15 -0.41 -16.21
N MET A 158 2.62 0.73 -16.63
CA MET A 158 1.70 1.53 -15.82
C MET A 158 0.41 0.76 -15.48
N ARG A 159 -0.16 0.00 -16.44
CA ARG A 159 -1.33 -0.83 -16.19
C ARG A 159 -1.07 -1.98 -15.22
N ALA A 160 0.19 -2.45 -15.12
CA ALA A 160 0.58 -3.51 -14.21
C ALA A 160 0.73 -3.02 -12.76
N GLU A 161 0.96 -1.72 -12.54
CA GLU A 161 1.23 -1.14 -11.23
C GLU A 161 0.10 -0.23 -10.71
N VAL A 162 -0.65 0.43 -11.59
CA VAL A 162 -1.74 1.32 -11.15
C VAL A 162 -3.02 0.54 -10.91
N PRO A 163 -3.50 0.48 -9.67
CA PRO A 163 -4.69 -0.29 -9.31
C PRO A 163 -5.99 0.33 -9.85
N GLY A 164 -6.81 -0.52 -10.45
CA GLY A 164 -8.19 -0.18 -10.81
C GLY A 164 -8.65 -0.60 -12.21
N PRO A 165 -9.97 -0.73 -12.40
CA PRO A 165 -10.55 -1.24 -13.66
C PRO A 165 -10.44 -0.28 -14.85
N THR A 166 -10.13 1.01 -14.63
CA THR A 166 -9.97 2.00 -15.72
C THR A 166 -8.91 3.02 -15.38
N VAL A 167 -7.77 2.97 -16.07
CA VAL A 167 -6.87 4.12 -16.13
C VAL A 167 -7.57 5.16 -17.03
N GLY A 168 -8.15 6.20 -16.45
CA GLY A 168 -8.81 7.28 -17.19
C GLY A 168 -7.84 7.90 -18.19
N LYS A 169 -8.26 8.05 -19.44
CA LYS A 169 -7.50 8.78 -20.49
C LYS A 169 -7.52 10.29 -20.18
N LEU A 170 -6.79 10.72 -19.15
CA LEU A 170 -6.80 12.11 -18.71
C LEU A 170 -5.82 12.99 -19.50
N VAL A 171 -4.70 12.40 -19.96
CA VAL A 171 -3.66 13.13 -20.70
C VAL A 171 -3.13 12.24 -21.82
N PRO A 172 -2.91 12.79 -23.04
CA PRO A 172 -2.43 12.02 -24.18
C PRO A 172 -1.06 11.36 -23.98
N ARG A 173 -0.26 11.86 -23.03
CA ARG A 173 1.09 11.38 -22.74
C ARG A 173 1.17 10.85 -21.29
N LEU A 174 1.31 9.55 -21.13
CA LEU A 174 1.41 8.85 -19.85
C LEU A 174 2.43 9.47 -18.88
N ARG A 175 3.57 9.91 -19.40
CA ARG A 175 4.60 10.59 -18.59
C ARG A 175 4.11 11.89 -17.97
N GLN A 176 3.29 12.66 -18.67
CA GLN A 176 2.71 13.90 -18.13
C GLN A 176 1.70 13.59 -17.03
N THR A 177 0.87 12.55 -17.22
CA THR A 177 -0.05 12.09 -16.18
C THR A 177 0.71 11.65 -14.93
N ALA A 178 1.73 10.81 -15.07
CA ALA A 178 2.56 10.37 -13.94
C ALA A 178 3.20 11.56 -13.21
N LYS A 179 3.77 12.54 -13.94
CA LYS A 179 4.35 13.75 -13.33
C LYS A 179 3.33 14.54 -12.52
N ILE A 180 2.12 14.76 -13.06
CA ILE A 180 1.08 15.53 -12.38
C ILE A 180 0.65 14.81 -11.09
N LEU A 181 0.41 13.50 -11.15
CA LEU A 181 0.03 12.70 -9.98
C LEU A 181 1.12 12.75 -8.91
N TYR A 182 2.41 12.64 -9.31
CA TYR A 182 3.53 12.78 -8.38
C TYR A 182 3.63 14.18 -7.76
N MET A 183 3.38 15.23 -8.54
CA MET A 183 3.36 16.60 -7.99
C MET A 183 2.26 16.78 -6.96
N ILE A 184 1.06 16.23 -7.21
CA ILE A 184 -0.04 16.24 -6.23
C ILE A 184 0.37 15.48 -4.96
N TYR A 185 0.96 14.29 -5.12
CA TYR A 185 1.43 13.47 -4.01
C TYR A 185 2.46 14.21 -3.14
N ILE A 186 3.48 14.81 -3.76
CA ILE A 186 4.50 15.60 -3.06
C ILE A 186 3.86 16.80 -2.36
N ALA A 187 2.99 17.54 -3.04
CA ALA A 187 2.35 18.73 -2.47
C ALA A 187 1.50 18.39 -1.24
N MET A 188 0.73 17.29 -1.30
CA MET A 188 -0.06 16.80 -0.15
C MET A 188 0.84 16.34 0.99
N THR A 189 1.94 15.62 0.71
CA THR A 189 2.92 15.19 1.72
C THR A 189 3.55 16.40 2.43
N LEU A 190 3.96 17.42 1.67
CA LEU A 190 4.55 18.64 2.25
C LEU A 190 3.53 19.44 3.06
N LEU A 191 2.28 19.51 2.62
CA LEU A 191 1.21 20.15 3.36
C LEU A 191 0.95 19.45 4.70
N GLU A 192 0.88 18.12 4.69
CA GLU A 192 0.73 17.34 5.92
C GLU A 192 1.91 17.55 6.86
N MET A 193 3.15 17.43 6.36
CA MET A 193 4.36 17.69 7.14
C MET A 193 4.32 19.08 7.81
N LEU A 194 3.92 20.12 7.07
CA LEU A 194 3.80 21.47 7.60
C LEU A 194 2.77 21.54 8.74
N LEU A 195 1.61 20.91 8.58
CA LEU A 195 0.57 20.87 9.61
C LEU A 195 1.03 20.09 10.85
N LEU A 196 1.77 19.01 10.69
CA LEU A 196 2.35 18.26 11.82
C LEU A 196 3.39 19.07 12.57
N LEU A 197 4.23 19.85 11.86
CA LEU A 197 5.17 20.79 12.47
C LEU A 197 4.44 21.88 13.27
N LEU A 198 3.37 22.46 12.73
CA LEU A 198 2.54 23.44 13.44
C LEU A 198 1.87 22.83 14.68
N GLY A 199 1.63 21.52 14.69
CA GLY A 199 1.15 20.76 15.85
C GLY A 199 2.21 20.44 16.92
N GLY A 200 3.47 20.88 16.72
CA GLY A 200 4.55 20.69 17.69
C GLY A 200 5.38 19.42 17.52
N MET A 201 5.16 18.63 16.45
CA MET A 201 6.06 17.51 16.13
C MET A 201 7.47 18.02 15.78
N SER A 202 8.51 17.24 16.10
CA SER A 202 9.86 17.49 15.61
C SER A 202 9.89 17.41 14.07
N PHE A 203 10.82 18.11 13.42
CA PHE A 203 10.96 18.05 11.96
C PHE A 203 11.14 16.61 11.46
N TYR A 204 11.95 15.82 12.17
CA TYR A 204 12.21 14.44 11.83
C TYR A 204 10.94 13.58 11.94
N ASP A 205 10.22 13.66 13.05
CA ASP A 205 8.99 12.89 13.25
C ASP A 205 7.90 13.33 12.25
N ALA A 206 7.72 14.64 12.03
CA ALA A 206 6.74 15.17 11.09
C ALA A 206 6.98 14.67 9.65
N LEU A 207 8.25 14.67 9.21
CA LEU A 207 8.65 14.19 7.89
C LEU A 207 8.36 12.68 7.74
N LEU A 208 8.76 11.87 8.72
CA LEU A 208 8.60 10.41 8.63
C LEU A 208 7.14 9.98 8.74
N HIS A 209 6.34 10.65 9.58
CA HIS A 209 4.90 10.37 9.64
C HIS A 209 4.18 10.84 8.38
N ALA A 210 4.55 11.99 7.81
CA ALA A 210 4.02 12.42 6.52
C ALA A 210 4.36 11.42 5.39
N PHE A 211 5.56 10.83 5.39
CA PHE A 211 5.90 9.75 4.44
C PHE A 211 5.03 8.52 4.64
N ALA A 212 4.84 8.09 5.88
CA ALA A 212 4.05 6.92 6.20
C ALA A 212 2.55 7.12 5.94
N THR A 213 2.01 8.32 6.20
CA THR A 213 0.60 8.64 5.88
C THR A 213 0.40 8.74 4.37
N ALA A 214 1.27 9.46 3.66
CA ALA A 214 1.18 9.63 2.22
C ALA A 214 1.26 8.29 1.48
N GLY A 215 2.19 7.43 1.90
CA GLY A 215 2.30 6.06 1.40
C GLY A 215 1.15 5.15 1.83
N THR A 216 0.34 5.57 2.82
CA THR A 216 -0.65 4.72 3.50
C THR A 216 -0.04 3.44 4.08
N GLY A 217 1.10 3.60 4.80
CA GLY A 217 1.88 2.45 5.26
C GLY A 217 1.95 2.28 6.78
N GLY A 218 1.78 3.34 7.58
CA GLY A 218 1.59 3.24 9.04
C GLY A 218 2.83 3.03 9.89
N PHE A 219 4.04 3.02 9.34
CA PHE A 219 5.23 3.01 10.17
C PHE A 219 5.37 4.31 10.96
N SER A 220 5.60 4.19 12.25
CA SER A 220 5.86 5.30 13.17
C SER A 220 7.31 5.29 13.65
N THR A 221 7.78 6.43 14.12
CA THR A 221 9.04 6.57 14.86
C THR A 221 8.91 6.17 16.33
N LYS A 222 7.69 5.87 16.77
CA LYS A 222 7.35 5.51 18.15
C LYS A 222 6.70 4.13 18.20
N SER A 223 7.08 3.32 19.19
CA SER A 223 6.49 2.00 19.42
C SER A 223 4.98 2.06 19.72
N ALA A 224 4.53 3.11 20.42
CA ALA A 224 3.11 3.36 20.66
C ALA A 224 2.40 4.07 19.49
N SER A 225 3.01 4.16 18.29
CA SER A 225 2.45 4.82 17.12
C SER A 225 2.02 6.26 17.42
N ILE A 226 0.88 6.72 16.93
CA ILE A 226 0.39 8.10 17.11
C ILE A 226 -0.03 8.38 18.56
N ALA A 227 -0.39 7.35 19.32
CA ALA A 227 -0.68 7.49 20.75
C ALA A 227 0.45 8.15 21.54
N ALA A 228 1.71 7.96 21.14
CA ALA A 228 2.88 8.53 21.81
C ALA A 228 2.91 10.07 21.86
N PHE A 229 2.20 10.73 20.97
CA PHE A 229 2.18 12.20 20.88
C PHE A 229 1.08 12.85 21.72
N ASP A 230 0.09 12.09 22.18
CA ASP A 230 -1.04 12.53 23.03
C ASP A 230 -1.63 13.91 22.63
N SER A 231 -1.87 14.11 21.34
CA SER A 231 -2.36 15.35 20.76
C SER A 231 -3.56 15.13 19.86
N LEU A 232 -4.72 15.66 20.26
CA LEU A 232 -5.93 15.62 19.44
C LEU A 232 -5.71 16.27 18.06
N TYR A 233 -4.94 17.37 18.02
CA TYR A 233 -4.66 18.06 16.77
C TYR A 233 -3.89 17.14 15.80
N LEU A 234 -2.80 16.52 16.26
CA LEU A 234 -1.99 15.61 15.44
C LEU A 234 -2.78 14.41 14.96
N GLU A 235 -3.58 13.78 15.84
CA GLU A 235 -4.45 12.68 15.47
C GLU A 235 -5.46 13.07 14.38
N MET A 236 -6.09 14.25 14.53
CA MET A 236 -7.07 14.72 13.55
C MET A 236 -6.43 15.07 12.20
N VAL A 237 -5.27 15.72 12.19
CA VAL A 237 -4.51 15.99 10.96
C VAL A 237 -4.20 14.69 10.24
N ILE A 238 -3.58 13.73 10.93
CA ILE A 238 -3.22 12.42 10.35
C ILE A 238 -4.48 11.69 9.85
N ALA A 239 -5.56 11.63 10.65
CA ALA A 239 -6.80 10.96 10.28
C ALA A 239 -7.42 11.54 9.00
N VAL A 240 -7.46 12.87 8.88
CA VAL A 240 -7.96 13.54 7.67
C VAL A 240 -7.07 13.23 6.47
N PHE A 241 -5.74 13.27 6.61
CA PHE A 241 -4.83 12.96 5.52
C PHE A 241 -4.88 11.48 5.12
N MET A 242 -5.05 10.55 6.06
CA MET A 242 -5.32 9.14 5.73
C MET A 242 -6.55 8.99 4.82
N VAL A 243 -7.66 9.67 5.14
CA VAL A 243 -8.85 9.68 4.28
C VAL A 243 -8.55 10.30 2.91
N LEU A 244 -7.82 11.43 2.86
CA LEU A 244 -7.47 12.12 1.62
C LEU A 244 -6.56 11.27 0.73
N PHE A 245 -5.52 10.64 1.26
CA PHE A 245 -4.65 9.74 0.48
C PHE A 245 -5.38 8.46 0.03
N GLY A 246 -6.45 8.07 0.71
CA GLY A 246 -7.36 7.00 0.29
C GLY A 246 -8.29 7.36 -0.87
N VAL A 247 -8.40 8.63 -1.27
CA VAL A 247 -9.20 9.08 -2.42
C VAL A 247 -8.44 8.88 -3.73
N ASN A 248 -9.18 8.63 -4.82
CA ASN A 248 -8.61 8.50 -6.16
C ASN A 248 -7.88 9.80 -6.59
N PHE A 249 -6.58 9.72 -6.88
CA PHE A 249 -5.75 10.87 -7.26
C PHE A 249 -6.21 11.58 -8.54
N ASN A 250 -6.93 10.88 -9.43
CA ASN A 250 -7.52 11.52 -10.60
C ASN A 250 -8.57 12.58 -10.24
N LEU A 251 -9.24 12.45 -9.08
CA LEU A 251 -10.21 13.45 -8.63
C LEU A 251 -9.51 14.75 -8.24
N TYR A 252 -8.33 14.68 -7.60
CA TYR A 252 -7.52 15.87 -7.33
C TYR A 252 -7.06 16.57 -8.62
N PHE A 253 -6.68 15.79 -9.64
CA PHE A 253 -6.37 16.35 -10.95
C PHE A 253 -7.59 17.10 -11.55
N LEU A 254 -8.80 16.51 -11.46
CA LEU A 254 -10.02 17.16 -11.93
C LEU A 254 -10.31 18.47 -11.18
N LEU A 255 -10.04 18.52 -9.86
CA LEU A 255 -10.15 19.74 -9.05
C LEU A 255 -9.17 20.81 -9.54
N LEU A 256 -7.91 20.46 -9.81
CA LEU A 256 -6.87 21.40 -10.28
C LEU A 256 -7.19 22.03 -11.63
N ILE A 257 -7.85 21.29 -12.54
CA ILE A 257 -8.28 21.82 -13.84
C ILE A 257 -9.65 22.50 -13.82
N GLY A 258 -10.21 22.75 -12.64
CA GLY A 258 -11.50 23.45 -12.46
C GLY A 258 -12.74 22.61 -12.72
N ARG A 259 -12.62 21.29 -12.94
CA ARG A 259 -13.73 20.36 -13.16
C ARG A 259 -14.27 19.75 -11.87
N TRP A 260 -14.44 20.57 -10.83
CA TRP A 260 -14.86 20.13 -9.50
C TRP A 260 -16.23 19.41 -9.48
N LYS A 261 -17.17 19.81 -10.38
CA LYS A 261 -18.48 19.15 -10.50
C LYS A 261 -18.35 17.69 -10.95
N ASP A 262 -17.37 17.36 -11.80
CA ASP A 262 -17.15 15.99 -12.25
C ASP A 262 -16.45 15.17 -11.17
N ALA A 263 -15.55 15.77 -10.40
CA ALA A 263 -14.92 15.11 -9.27
C ALA A 263 -15.97 14.73 -8.18
N LEU A 264 -16.88 15.65 -7.86
CA LEU A 264 -17.94 15.41 -6.88
C LEU A 264 -19.04 14.45 -7.37
N LYS A 265 -19.14 14.15 -8.67
CA LYS A 265 -20.10 13.16 -9.19
C LYS A 265 -19.61 11.72 -9.10
N SER A 266 -18.36 11.48 -8.68
CA SER A 266 -17.82 10.13 -8.57
C SER A 266 -18.61 9.29 -7.59
N GLU A 267 -19.18 8.21 -8.07
CA GLU A 267 -19.95 7.26 -7.27
C GLU A 267 -19.04 6.54 -6.26
N GLU A 268 -17.80 6.20 -6.68
CA GLU A 268 -16.81 5.58 -5.79
C GLU A 268 -16.50 6.47 -4.58
N LEU A 269 -16.33 7.79 -4.79
CA LEU A 269 -16.08 8.74 -3.71
C LEU A 269 -17.25 8.77 -2.71
N HIS A 270 -18.50 8.80 -3.19
CA HIS A 270 -19.66 8.80 -2.32
C HIS A 270 -19.78 7.53 -1.49
N TRP A 271 -19.55 6.36 -2.10
CA TRP A 271 -19.54 5.10 -1.37
C TRP A 271 -18.42 5.05 -0.34
N TYR A 272 -17.20 5.48 -0.70
CA TYR A 272 -16.05 5.52 0.20
C TYR A 272 -16.34 6.38 1.44
N LEU A 273 -16.80 7.62 1.25
CA LEU A 273 -17.13 8.52 2.34
C LEU A 273 -18.36 8.02 3.15
N GLY A 274 -19.33 7.41 2.48
CA GLY A 274 -20.51 6.82 3.12
C GLY A 274 -20.16 5.63 4.02
N ILE A 275 -19.26 4.74 3.56
CA ILE A 275 -18.76 3.61 4.36
C ILE A 275 -18.00 4.13 5.59
N ILE A 276 -17.13 5.13 5.42
CA ILE A 276 -16.41 5.77 6.53
C ILE A 276 -17.40 6.34 7.53
N ALA A 277 -18.34 7.17 7.10
CA ALA A 277 -19.30 7.84 7.99
C ALA A 277 -20.17 6.84 8.76
N ALA A 278 -20.70 5.81 8.07
CA ALA A 278 -21.51 4.78 8.69
C ALA A 278 -20.71 3.95 9.72
N SER A 279 -19.48 3.56 9.37
CA SER A 279 -18.61 2.78 10.26
C SER A 279 -18.17 3.59 11.48
N VAL A 280 -17.82 4.86 11.30
CA VAL A 280 -17.47 5.79 12.39
C VAL A 280 -18.63 5.92 13.36
N MET A 281 -19.83 6.14 12.86
CA MET A 281 -21.02 6.30 13.71
C MET A 281 -21.33 5.01 14.48
N ALA A 282 -21.31 3.86 13.81
CA ALA A 282 -21.59 2.56 14.43
C ALA A 282 -20.56 2.21 15.53
N ILE A 283 -19.27 2.42 15.27
CA ILE A 283 -18.21 2.16 16.25
C ILE A 283 -18.29 3.18 17.39
N ALA A 284 -18.47 4.49 17.12
CA ALA A 284 -18.53 5.52 18.13
C ALA A 284 -19.67 5.27 19.14
N LEU A 285 -20.83 4.84 18.68
CA LEU A 285 -21.94 4.44 19.54
C LEU A 285 -21.57 3.24 20.44
N GLY A 286 -20.83 2.29 19.89
CA GLY A 286 -20.44 1.08 20.61
C GLY A 286 -19.42 1.29 21.72
N ILE A 287 -18.43 2.16 21.45
CA ILE A 287 -17.34 2.41 22.40
C ILE A 287 -17.58 3.63 23.31
N SER A 288 -18.66 4.40 23.09
CA SER A 288 -18.96 5.63 23.85
C SER A 288 -18.95 5.43 25.35
N LYS A 289 -19.55 4.34 25.84
CA LYS A 289 -19.58 4.01 27.27
C LYS A 289 -18.19 3.60 27.82
N MET A 290 -17.38 2.97 27.00
CA MET A 290 -16.05 2.49 27.36
C MET A 290 -15.07 3.65 27.58
N TYR A 291 -15.20 4.72 26.80
CA TYR A 291 -14.31 5.90 26.84
C TYR A 291 -14.94 7.12 27.57
N GLY A 292 -16.06 6.93 28.28
CA GLY A 292 -16.64 7.98 29.12
C GLY A 292 -17.40 9.08 28.38
N GLY A 293 -17.70 8.89 27.06
CA GLY A 293 -18.49 9.85 26.32
C GLY A 293 -18.48 9.63 24.82
N PHE A 294 -19.52 10.12 24.13
CA PHE A 294 -19.67 9.98 22.70
C PHE A 294 -18.57 10.73 21.91
N ALA A 295 -18.15 11.91 22.36
CA ALA A 295 -17.13 12.71 21.66
C ALA A 295 -15.76 12.01 21.63
N ILE A 296 -15.35 11.37 22.74
CA ILE A 296 -14.11 10.61 22.81
C ILE A 296 -14.22 9.33 21.97
N GLY A 297 -15.37 8.64 22.06
CA GLY A 297 -15.63 7.48 21.20
C GLY A 297 -15.60 7.84 19.71
N LEU A 298 -16.14 9.00 19.33
CA LEU A 298 -16.10 9.49 17.95
C LEU A 298 -14.66 9.77 17.46
N ARG A 299 -13.80 10.36 18.33
CA ARG A 299 -12.38 10.60 18.04
C ARG A 299 -11.67 9.27 17.68
N HIS A 300 -11.77 8.27 18.54
CA HIS A 300 -11.11 6.99 18.32
C HIS A 300 -11.72 6.22 17.14
N ALA A 301 -13.05 6.23 17.01
CA ALA A 301 -13.72 5.59 15.87
C ALA A 301 -13.29 6.21 14.53
N PHE A 302 -13.26 7.55 14.42
CA PHE A 302 -12.84 8.23 13.19
C PHE A 302 -11.38 7.90 12.85
N PHE A 303 -10.48 7.95 13.83
CA PHE A 303 -9.07 7.64 13.62
C PHE A 303 -8.88 6.22 13.07
N TYR A 304 -9.50 5.21 13.73
CA TYR A 304 -9.34 3.81 13.30
C TYR A 304 -10.04 3.49 11.99
N VAL A 305 -11.24 4.01 11.77
CA VAL A 305 -11.92 3.82 10.48
C VAL A 305 -11.10 4.45 9.35
N ALA A 306 -10.56 5.65 9.54
CA ALA A 306 -9.66 6.29 8.57
C ALA A 306 -8.40 5.45 8.34
N SER A 307 -7.77 4.96 9.41
CA SER A 307 -6.55 4.16 9.39
C SER A 307 -6.73 2.84 8.62
N ILE A 308 -7.78 2.09 8.93
CA ILE A 308 -8.02 0.77 8.33
C ILE A 308 -8.56 0.90 6.89
N THR A 309 -9.50 1.83 6.64
CA THR A 309 -10.10 1.98 5.30
C THR A 309 -9.08 2.52 4.28
N SER A 310 -8.17 3.40 4.71
CA SER A 310 -7.06 3.87 3.86
C SER A 310 -5.94 2.83 3.72
N SER A 311 -5.99 1.74 4.50
CA SER A 311 -4.91 0.76 4.67
C SER A 311 -3.61 1.35 5.24
N THR A 312 -3.69 2.42 6.05
CA THR A 312 -2.50 3.03 6.66
C THR A 312 -2.01 2.24 7.88
N GLY A 313 -2.89 1.85 8.81
CA GLY A 313 -2.52 1.01 9.93
C GLY A 313 -1.97 1.74 11.18
N PHE A 314 -1.99 3.08 11.25
CA PHE A 314 -1.66 3.79 12.48
C PHE A 314 -2.64 3.49 13.62
N GLY A 315 -2.14 3.52 14.88
CA GLY A 315 -2.92 3.26 16.08
C GLY A 315 -2.85 4.38 17.12
N THR A 316 -3.96 4.57 17.85
CA THR A 316 -4.05 5.48 18.99
C THR A 316 -4.51 4.77 20.28
N VAL A 317 -5.27 3.68 20.16
CA VAL A 317 -5.75 2.84 21.26
C VAL A 317 -5.76 1.38 20.80
N ASP A 318 -5.94 0.43 21.73
CA ASP A 318 -6.08 -0.98 21.35
C ASP A 318 -7.54 -1.35 21.04
N PHE A 319 -7.89 -1.47 19.75
CA PHE A 319 -9.23 -1.86 19.31
C PHE A 319 -9.55 -3.35 19.56
N VAL A 320 -8.56 -4.18 19.91
CA VAL A 320 -8.81 -5.59 20.25
C VAL A 320 -9.71 -5.70 21.50
N THR A 321 -9.69 -4.67 22.35
CA THR A 321 -10.54 -4.58 23.56
C THR A 321 -11.97 -4.12 23.27
N TRP A 322 -12.28 -3.70 22.04
CA TRP A 322 -13.60 -3.18 21.67
C TRP A 322 -14.67 -4.27 21.61
N PRO A 323 -15.98 -3.89 21.67
CA PRO A 323 -17.07 -4.85 21.47
C PRO A 323 -16.94 -5.64 20.18
N GLU A 324 -17.39 -6.90 20.18
CA GLU A 324 -17.21 -7.84 19.07
C GLU A 324 -17.73 -7.28 17.72
N TYR A 325 -18.90 -6.64 17.71
CA TYR A 325 -19.42 -6.09 16.46
C TYR A 325 -18.58 -4.93 15.90
N CYS A 326 -17.89 -4.14 16.76
CA CYS A 326 -16.95 -3.12 16.32
C CYS A 326 -15.73 -3.76 15.66
N LYS A 327 -15.21 -4.86 16.23
CA LYS A 327 -14.12 -5.64 15.62
C LYS A 327 -14.53 -6.23 14.28
N TRP A 328 -15.75 -6.72 14.14
CA TRP A 328 -16.28 -7.18 12.86
C TRP A 328 -16.37 -6.06 11.82
N ILE A 329 -16.78 -4.84 12.21
CA ILE A 329 -16.74 -3.67 11.30
C ILE A 329 -15.30 -3.41 10.83
N ILE A 330 -14.32 -3.44 11.74
CA ILE A 330 -12.90 -3.29 11.39
C ILE A 330 -12.45 -4.36 10.38
N VAL A 331 -12.78 -5.64 10.63
CA VAL A 331 -12.46 -6.73 9.67
C VAL A 331 -13.11 -6.51 8.31
N MET A 332 -14.38 -6.07 8.26
CA MET A 332 -15.05 -5.75 6.99
C MET A 332 -14.36 -4.59 6.26
N LEU A 333 -13.91 -3.57 6.98
CA LEU A 333 -13.14 -2.46 6.39
C LEU A 333 -11.79 -2.91 5.84
N MET A 334 -11.13 -3.91 6.47
CA MET A 334 -9.89 -4.50 5.94
C MET A 334 -10.07 -5.13 4.55
N PHE A 335 -11.27 -5.64 4.24
CA PHE A 335 -11.59 -6.12 2.89
C PHE A 335 -11.88 -4.98 1.91
N CYS A 336 -12.62 -3.94 2.35
CA CYS A 336 -13.10 -2.89 1.45
C CYS A 336 -11.96 -2.09 0.81
N GLY A 337 -10.96 -1.69 1.62
CA GLY A 337 -9.85 -0.86 1.16
C GLY A 337 -10.25 0.53 0.67
N ALA A 338 -9.28 1.29 0.17
CA ALA A 338 -9.46 2.66 -0.34
C ALA A 338 -10.00 2.70 -1.78
N CYS A 339 -10.14 3.91 -2.36
CA CYS A 339 -10.55 4.09 -3.77
C CYS A 339 -9.51 3.52 -4.75
N ALA A 340 -9.96 3.09 -5.92
CA ALA A 340 -9.07 2.76 -7.02
C ALA A 340 -8.27 4.00 -7.47
N GLY A 341 -6.97 3.82 -7.74
CA GLY A 341 -6.09 4.94 -8.08
C GLY A 341 -5.74 5.85 -6.89
N SER A 342 -5.85 5.35 -5.66
CA SER A 342 -5.27 5.88 -4.43
C SER A 342 -3.98 5.14 -4.08
N THR A 343 -3.30 5.57 -3.02
CA THR A 343 -2.11 4.89 -2.47
C THR A 343 -2.45 3.64 -1.65
N GLY A 344 -3.71 3.50 -1.17
CA GLY A 344 -4.13 2.41 -0.30
C GLY A 344 -4.13 1.02 -0.94
N GLY A 345 -4.12 -0.02 -0.13
CA GLY A 345 -4.22 -1.44 -0.50
C GLY A 345 -5.66 -2.00 -0.54
N GLY A 346 -5.81 -3.32 -0.39
CA GLY A 346 -7.10 -4.02 -0.32
C GLY A 346 -7.80 -4.23 -1.66
N ILE A 347 -9.05 -4.71 -1.60
CA ILE A 347 -9.85 -5.06 -2.79
C ILE A 347 -10.24 -3.83 -3.62
N LYS A 348 -10.22 -2.64 -3.05
CA LYS A 348 -10.68 -1.35 -3.57
C LYS A 348 -12.21 -1.21 -3.57
N THR A 349 -12.64 -0.02 -3.14
CA THR A 349 -14.07 0.34 -3.03
C THR A 349 -14.82 0.13 -4.35
N SER A 350 -14.23 0.50 -5.51
CA SER A 350 -14.86 0.30 -6.82
C SER A 350 -15.20 -1.14 -7.14
N ARG A 351 -14.31 -2.10 -6.81
CA ARG A 351 -14.58 -3.53 -7.02
C ARG A 351 -15.70 -4.04 -6.11
N VAL A 352 -15.70 -3.58 -4.85
CA VAL A 352 -16.77 -3.92 -3.90
C VAL A 352 -18.12 -3.45 -4.42
N ILE A 353 -18.22 -2.19 -4.90
CA ILE A 353 -19.45 -1.65 -5.51
C ILE A 353 -19.88 -2.49 -6.72
N ILE A 354 -18.95 -2.83 -7.61
CA ILE A 354 -19.24 -3.64 -8.80
C ILE A 354 -19.77 -5.02 -8.40
N LEU A 355 -19.18 -5.69 -7.39
CA LEU A 355 -19.63 -6.98 -6.90
C LEU A 355 -21.05 -6.90 -6.34
N PHE A 356 -21.36 -5.93 -5.48
CA PHE A 356 -22.72 -5.75 -4.95
C PHE A 356 -23.75 -5.46 -6.05
N LYS A 357 -23.42 -4.59 -7.00
CA LYS A 357 -24.28 -4.30 -8.13
C LYS A 357 -24.49 -5.52 -9.04
N ASN A 358 -23.43 -6.31 -9.24
CA ASN A 358 -23.54 -7.54 -10.04
C ASN A 358 -24.49 -8.54 -9.39
N VAL A 359 -24.35 -8.79 -8.08
CA VAL A 359 -25.29 -9.66 -7.34
C VAL A 359 -26.72 -9.14 -7.44
N ALA A 360 -26.95 -7.83 -7.27
CA ALA A 360 -28.27 -7.24 -7.41
C ALA A 360 -28.85 -7.38 -8.84
N CYS A 361 -27.99 -7.24 -9.87
CA CYS A 361 -28.38 -7.49 -11.26
C CYS A 361 -28.77 -8.94 -11.52
N GLU A 362 -27.98 -9.90 -11.03
CA GLU A 362 -28.26 -11.34 -11.15
C GLU A 362 -29.58 -11.71 -10.47
N ILE A 363 -29.81 -11.25 -9.23
CA ILE A 363 -31.07 -11.47 -8.52
C ILE A 363 -32.26 -10.91 -9.32
N ARG A 364 -32.14 -9.68 -9.85
CA ARG A 364 -33.20 -9.06 -10.66
C ARG A 364 -33.47 -9.84 -11.94
N GLN A 365 -32.42 -10.37 -12.58
CA GLN A 365 -32.55 -11.20 -13.78
C GLN A 365 -33.22 -12.55 -13.48
N MET A 366 -32.94 -13.17 -12.32
CA MET A 366 -33.64 -14.38 -11.88
C MET A 366 -35.13 -14.15 -11.67
N ILE A 367 -35.51 -12.99 -11.09
CA ILE A 367 -36.93 -12.62 -10.85
C ILE A 367 -37.62 -12.22 -12.17
N HIS A 368 -36.89 -11.50 -13.05
CA HIS A 368 -37.42 -10.99 -14.32
C HIS A 368 -36.52 -11.41 -15.49
N PRO A 369 -36.59 -12.64 -16.00
CA PRO A 369 -35.67 -13.21 -16.99
C PRO A 369 -35.58 -12.44 -18.33
N ARG A 370 -36.62 -11.67 -18.68
CA ARG A 370 -36.66 -10.86 -19.90
C ARG A 370 -36.06 -9.46 -19.75
N THR A 371 -35.65 -9.08 -18.53
CA THR A 371 -35.10 -7.76 -18.27
C THR A 371 -33.61 -7.75 -18.57
N VAL A 372 -33.16 -6.83 -19.41
CA VAL A 372 -31.73 -6.59 -19.65
C VAL A 372 -31.18 -5.70 -18.55
N THR A 373 -30.55 -6.30 -17.54
CA THR A 373 -29.85 -5.59 -16.47
C THR A 373 -28.39 -5.35 -16.83
N ARG A 374 -27.84 -4.23 -16.45
CA ARG A 374 -26.44 -3.85 -16.73
C ARG A 374 -25.83 -3.20 -15.52
N VAL A 375 -24.65 -3.67 -15.12
CA VAL A 375 -23.85 -3.02 -14.07
C VAL A 375 -23.25 -1.74 -14.62
N GLN A 376 -23.38 -0.64 -13.86
CA GLN A 376 -22.81 0.66 -14.19
C GLN A 376 -22.02 1.21 -13.00
N LEU A 377 -20.90 1.89 -13.27
CA LEU A 377 -20.11 2.64 -12.32
C LEU A 377 -19.84 4.04 -12.90
N ASP A 378 -20.06 5.10 -12.14
CA ASP A 378 -19.99 6.50 -12.61
C ASP A 378 -20.81 6.76 -13.89
N GLY A 379 -21.99 6.13 -14.03
CA GLY A 379 -22.85 6.25 -15.22
C GLY A 379 -22.32 5.51 -16.46
N LYS A 380 -21.17 4.83 -16.36
CA LYS A 380 -20.60 4.05 -17.47
C LYS A 380 -20.88 2.57 -17.28
N ARG A 381 -21.20 1.90 -18.38
CA ARG A 381 -21.42 0.46 -18.39
C ARG A 381 -20.10 -0.25 -18.12
N VAL A 382 -20.11 -1.20 -17.16
CA VAL A 382 -19.04 -2.17 -16.97
C VAL A 382 -19.26 -3.30 -17.99
N ASP A 383 -18.25 -3.58 -18.80
CA ASP A 383 -18.29 -4.65 -19.79
C ASP A 383 -18.21 -6.03 -19.11
N THR A 384 -18.55 -7.07 -19.86
CA THR A 384 -18.54 -8.45 -19.34
C THR A 384 -17.14 -8.92 -18.95
N ASP A 385 -16.10 -8.43 -19.62
CA ASP A 385 -14.73 -8.78 -19.30
C ASP A 385 -14.27 -8.09 -18.00
N GLY A 386 -14.71 -6.85 -17.77
CA GLY A 386 -14.49 -6.14 -16.51
C GLY A 386 -15.18 -6.84 -15.34
N LEU A 387 -16.43 -7.30 -15.51
CA LEU A 387 -17.13 -8.06 -14.47
C LEU A 387 -16.44 -9.40 -14.16
N LYS A 388 -16.02 -10.14 -15.19
CA LYS A 388 -15.25 -11.37 -15.03
C LYS A 388 -13.92 -11.09 -14.30
N ALA A 389 -13.20 -10.05 -14.67
CA ALA A 389 -11.93 -9.68 -14.03
C ALA A 389 -12.12 -9.39 -12.54
N VAL A 390 -13.15 -8.62 -12.16
CA VAL A 390 -13.46 -8.33 -10.75
C VAL A 390 -13.83 -9.61 -9.98
N SER A 391 -14.67 -10.47 -10.55
CA SER A 391 -15.05 -11.74 -9.91
C SER A 391 -13.86 -12.69 -9.76
N THR A 392 -13.01 -12.79 -10.79
CA THR A 392 -11.78 -13.62 -10.74
C THR A 392 -10.80 -13.07 -9.70
N PHE A 393 -10.64 -11.75 -9.62
CA PHE A 393 -9.80 -11.12 -8.60
C PHE A 393 -10.30 -11.48 -7.19
N PHE A 394 -11.60 -11.32 -6.92
CA PHE A 394 -12.18 -11.62 -5.62
C PHE A 394 -12.02 -13.10 -5.25
N THR A 395 -12.30 -14.00 -6.20
CA THR A 395 -12.11 -15.45 -5.99
C THR A 395 -10.65 -15.79 -5.69
N SER A 396 -9.69 -15.20 -6.44
CA SER A 396 -8.26 -15.41 -6.21
C SER A 396 -7.83 -14.86 -4.85
N PHE A 397 -8.35 -13.68 -4.46
CA PHE A 397 -8.11 -13.09 -3.14
C PHE A 397 -8.56 -14.01 -2.01
N MET A 398 -9.77 -14.57 -2.09
CA MET A 398 -10.31 -15.50 -1.09
C MET A 398 -9.53 -16.81 -1.02
N LEU A 399 -9.11 -17.37 -2.17
CA LEU A 399 -8.28 -18.57 -2.20
C LEU A 399 -6.91 -18.32 -1.55
N LEU A 400 -6.27 -17.19 -1.85
CA LEU A 400 -4.99 -16.82 -1.24
C LEU A 400 -5.13 -16.57 0.27
N LEU A 401 -6.21 -15.91 0.69
CA LEU A 401 -6.50 -15.68 2.11
C LEU A 401 -6.64 -17.00 2.87
N ILE A 402 -7.44 -17.95 2.35
CA ILE A 402 -7.66 -19.27 2.97
C ILE A 402 -6.35 -20.07 3.00
N THR A 403 -5.65 -20.15 1.87
CA THR A 403 -4.42 -20.92 1.75
C THR A 403 -3.31 -20.32 2.63
N GLY A 404 -3.16 -19.00 2.62
CA GLY A 404 -2.18 -18.30 3.47
C GLY A 404 -2.47 -18.49 4.95
N SER A 405 -3.76 -18.36 5.36
CA SER A 405 -4.16 -18.58 6.76
C SER A 405 -3.89 -20.03 7.21
N PHE A 406 -4.11 -21.00 6.34
CA PHE A 406 -3.77 -22.39 6.62
C PHE A 406 -2.26 -22.56 6.81
N LEU A 407 -1.43 -21.98 5.93
CA LEU A 407 0.03 -22.09 6.06
C LEU A 407 0.56 -21.42 7.32
N VAL A 408 0.06 -20.23 7.67
CA VAL A 408 0.47 -19.51 8.88
C VAL A 408 -0.02 -20.22 10.16
N SER A 409 -1.16 -20.93 10.09
CA SER A 409 -1.69 -21.68 11.24
C SER A 409 -0.79 -22.82 11.72
N LEU A 410 0.20 -23.23 10.92
CA LEU A 410 1.21 -24.22 11.32
C LEU A 410 2.06 -23.77 12.53
N ASP A 411 2.11 -22.47 12.81
CA ASP A 411 2.77 -21.91 14.01
C ASP A 411 1.96 -22.12 15.29
N GLY A 412 0.70 -22.60 15.21
CA GLY A 412 -0.12 -22.97 16.36
C GLY A 412 -0.84 -21.82 17.07
N TYR A 413 -0.91 -20.63 16.47
CA TYR A 413 -1.68 -19.49 17.02
C TYR A 413 -3.19 -19.64 16.77
N ASP A 414 -3.98 -18.81 17.47
CA ASP A 414 -5.43 -18.78 17.32
C ASP A 414 -5.88 -18.34 15.93
N MET A 415 -7.10 -18.75 15.55
CA MET A 415 -7.65 -18.48 14.23
C MET A 415 -7.73 -16.98 13.92
N ALA A 416 -8.07 -16.14 14.90
CA ALA A 416 -8.19 -14.70 14.71
C ALA A 416 -6.83 -14.07 14.37
N THR A 417 -5.76 -14.48 15.06
CA THR A 417 -4.37 -14.06 14.77
C THR A 417 -3.97 -14.48 13.35
N ASN A 418 -4.08 -15.78 13.01
CA ASN A 418 -3.63 -16.31 11.72
C ASN A 418 -4.41 -15.71 10.54
N PHE A 419 -5.74 -15.67 10.64
CA PHE A 419 -6.61 -15.11 9.61
C PHE A 419 -6.34 -13.62 9.38
N SER A 420 -6.28 -12.84 10.47
CA SER A 420 -6.08 -11.40 10.35
C SER A 420 -4.66 -11.02 9.94
N ALA A 421 -3.63 -11.85 10.26
CA ALA A 421 -2.27 -11.66 9.77
C ALA A 421 -2.20 -11.73 8.25
N VAL A 422 -2.84 -12.76 7.67
CA VAL A 422 -2.87 -12.93 6.21
C VAL A 422 -3.76 -11.89 5.56
N LEU A 423 -4.93 -11.59 6.13
CA LEU A 423 -5.83 -10.55 5.62
C LEU A 423 -5.14 -9.19 5.61
N SER A 424 -4.49 -8.81 6.70
CA SER A 424 -3.75 -7.56 6.84
C SER A 424 -2.59 -7.48 5.86
N SER A 425 -1.81 -8.56 5.70
CA SER A 425 -0.72 -8.65 4.74
C SER A 425 -1.20 -8.55 3.29
N LEU A 426 -2.28 -9.27 2.94
CA LEU A 426 -2.84 -9.28 1.59
C LEU A 426 -3.57 -7.98 1.24
N SER A 427 -4.11 -7.27 2.24
CA SER A 427 -4.74 -5.95 2.07
C SER A 427 -3.77 -4.79 2.30
N ASN A 428 -2.51 -5.06 2.69
CA ASN A 428 -1.47 -4.08 2.99
C ASN A 428 -1.90 -3.03 4.02
N ILE A 429 -2.29 -3.47 5.25
CA ILE A 429 -2.87 -2.61 6.30
C ILE A 429 -1.94 -2.48 7.52
N GLY A 430 -1.23 -3.56 7.89
CA GLY A 430 -0.33 -3.64 9.06
C GLY A 430 -0.94 -4.35 10.25
N PRO A 431 -1.71 -3.70 11.13
CA PRO A 431 -2.29 -4.35 12.30
C PRO A 431 -3.35 -5.38 11.92
N GLY A 432 -3.48 -6.41 12.76
CA GLY A 432 -4.52 -7.43 12.68
C GLY A 432 -5.36 -7.50 13.95
N MET A 433 -5.84 -8.69 14.29
CA MET A 433 -6.61 -8.98 15.50
C MET A 433 -5.80 -9.83 16.47
N SER A 434 -6.23 -9.89 17.72
CA SER A 434 -5.61 -10.70 18.78
C SER A 434 -4.14 -10.31 18.99
N LEU A 435 -3.18 -11.25 18.84
CA LEU A 435 -1.76 -11.04 19.14
C LEU A 435 -1.04 -10.04 18.24
N ILE A 436 -1.59 -9.76 17.05
CA ILE A 436 -1.05 -8.80 16.09
C ILE A 436 -1.90 -7.54 15.97
N GLY A 437 -2.63 -7.22 17.04
CA GLY A 437 -3.36 -5.95 17.17
C GLY A 437 -2.44 -4.73 17.14
N PRO A 438 -2.98 -3.52 17.39
CA PRO A 438 -2.20 -2.28 17.34
C PRO A 438 -0.99 -2.22 18.28
N THR A 439 -1.01 -3.00 19.35
CA THR A 439 0.06 -3.10 20.35
C THR A 439 0.94 -4.35 20.16
N GLY A 440 0.57 -5.23 19.23
CA GLY A 440 1.32 -6.44 18.90
C GLY A 440 2.28 -6.25 17.74
N ASN A 441 3.10 -7.26 17.48
CA ASN A 441 4.01 -7.28 16.33
C ASN A 441 4.09 -8.67 15.69
N TYR A 442 4.71 -8.75 14.52
CA TYR A 442 4.83 -9.99 13.73
C TYR A 442 6.06 -10.84 14.12
N ASN A 443 6.83 -10.44 15.13
CA ASN A 443 7.99 -11.20 15.57
C ASN A 443 7.62 -12.58 16.14
N ILE A 444 6.38 -12.73 16.62
CA ILE A 444 5.86 -14.00 17.14
C ILE A 444 5.88 -15.14 16.11
N PHE A 445 5.79 -14.85 14.83
CA PHE A 445 5.73 -15.86 13.79
C PHE A 445 7.11 -16.48 13.46
N SER A 446 7.09 -17.76 13.10
CA SER A 446 8.26 -18.45 12.57
C SER A 446 8.78 -17.83 11.27
N TYR A 447 10.02 -18.10 10.92
CA TYR A 447 10.60 -17.63 9.64
C TYR A 447 9.80 -18.14 8.42
N GLY A 448 9.22 -19.34 8.50
CA GLY A 448 8.35 -19.88 7.46
C GLY A 448 7.10 -19.04 7.26
N SER A 449 6.39 -18.73 8.35
CA SER A 449 5.20 -17.88 8.32
C SER A 449 5.52 -16.44 7.92
N LYS A 450 6.65 -15.87 8.39
CA LYS A 450 7.13 -14.56 7.93
C LYS A 450 7.35 -14.51 6.42
N LEU A 451 7.94 -15.55 5.82
CA LEU A 451 8.09 -15.63 4.36
C LEU A 451 6.75 -15.73 3.63
N VAL A 452 5.80 -16.53 4.15
CA VAL A 452 4.43 -16.59 3.58
C VAL A 452 3.78 -15.20 3.63
N LEU A 453 3.82 -14.52 4.76
CA LEU A 453 3.25 -13.17 4.93
C LEU A 453 3.95 -12.15 4.01
N THR A 454 5.28 -12.24 3.87
CA THR A 454 6.07 -11.41 2.93
C THR A 454 5.59 -11.56 1.49
N VAL A 455 5.34 -12.81 1.06
CA VAL A 455 4.79 -13.08 -0.28
C VAL A 455 3.35 -12.55 -0.40
N MET A 456 2.51 -12.68 0.66
CA MET A 456 1.15 -12.13 0.66
C MET A 456 1.14 -10.61 0.55
N MET A 457 2.07 -9.88 1.21
CA MET A 457 2.22 -8.43 1.07
C MET A 457 2.53 -8.02 -0.38
N LEU A 458 3.48 -8.72 -1.03
CA LEU A 458 3.82 -8.48 -2.43
C LEU A 458 2.65 -8.78 -3.38
N ILE A 459 1.95 -9.91 -3.16
CA ILE A 459 0.77 -10.29 -3.94
C ILE A 459 -0.34 -9.24 -3.80
N GLY A 460 -0.60 -8.77 -2.58
CA GLY A 460 -1.59 -7.73 -2.31
C GLY A 460 -1.28 -6.43 -3.03
N ARG A 461 -0.05 -5.93 -2.89
CA ARG A 461 0.39 -4.66 -3.50
C ARG A 461 0.35 -4.68 -5.02
N LEU A 462 0.72 -5.79 -5.64
CA LEU A 462 0.76 -5.96 -7.08
C LEU A 462 -0.57 -6.49 -7.67
N GLU A 463 -1.65 -6.46 -6.90
CA GLU A 463 -2.98 -6.87 -7.35
C GLU A 463 -3.04 -8.32 -7.89
N ILE A 464 -2.36 -9.24 -7.20
CA ILE A 464 -2.41 -10.69 -7.37
C ILE A 464 -1.77 -11.18 -8.68
N PHE A 465 -2.31 -10.80 -9.84
CA PHE A 465 -1.96 -11.40 -11.13
C PHE A 465 -0.50 -11.22 -11.56
N PRO A 466 0.14 -10.06 -11.39
CA PRO A 466 1.55 -9.88 -11.76
C PRO A 466 2.50 -10.89 -11.10
N ILE A 467 2.27 -11.20 -9.82
CA ILE A 467 3.08 -12.22 -9.11
C ILE A 467 2.69 -13.64 -9.53
N LEU A 468 1.39 -13.94 -9.65
CA LEU A 468 0.96 -15.27 -10.08
C LEU A 468 1.47 -15.64 -11.47
N ILE A 469 1.60 -14.68 -12.38
CA ILE A 469 2.18 -14.87 -13.71
C ILE A 469 3.64 -15.38 -13.63
N LEU A 470 4.43 -14.97 -12.62
CA LEU A 470 5.80 -15.49 -12.45
C LEU A 470 5.84 -17.01 -12.23
N PHE A 471 4.84 -17.55 -11.54
CA PHE A 471 4.77 -18.97 -11.24
C PHE A 471 4.20 -19.82 -12.39
N SER A 472 3.65 -19.17 -13.43
CA SER A 472 3.11 -19.90 -14.60
C SER A 472 4.25 -20.35 -15.53
N PRO A 473 4.42 -21.66 -15.82
CA PRO A 473 5.43 -22.14 -16.75
C PRO A 473 5.31 -21.56 -18.16
N SER A 474 4.08 -21.20 -18.60
CA SER A 474 3.81 -20.57 -19.89
C SER A 474 4.41 -19.17 -20.01
N THR A 475 4.70 -18.52 -18.88
CA THR A 475 5.37 -17.20 -18.84
C THR A 475 6.81 -17.31 -19.38
N TRP A 476 7.51 -18.37 -19.08
CA TRP A 476 8.93 -18.55 -19.39
C TRP A 476 9.17 -19.29 -20.71
N LYS A 477 8.14 -19.92 -21.29
CA LYS A 477 8.20 -20.52 -22.63
C LYS A 477 8.14 -19.44 -23.71
N LYS A 478 8.88 -19.66 -24.81
CA LYS A 478 8.91 -18.79 -26.00
C LYS A 478 7.57 -18.75 -26.69
#